data_092d9c8071a50a4fdccf0a946f348630
#
_entry.id   092d9c8071a50a4fdccf0a946f348630
#
_cell.length_a   1.000
_cell.length_b   1.000
_cell.length_c   1.000
_cell.angle_alpha   90.00
_cell.angle_beta   90.00
_cell.angle_gamma   90.00
#
_symmetry.space_group_name_H-M   'P 1'
#
loop_
_entity.id
_entity.type
_entity.pdbx_description
1 polymer ?
#
loop_
_entity_poly.entity_id
_entity_poly.type
_entity_poly.pdbx_seq_one_letter_code
_entity_poly.pdbx_strand_id
1 'polypeptide(L)'
;MPVAESGRPTGTADAGVRWQRPSPRLLLARRIQAGLVTGPAAIASGLVAGVAGSAALGLGIGLGLVVAGLLCERFLARRVAAWGYAERSDDLMVRRGVMIRRQSVIPYGRMQFIDVTAGPVERSLGLATVRMHTAAAASDARIPGLDQAEAAKLRDQLAALGEARAAGL
;
A
#
# COMPACT_ATOMS: atom_id res chain seq x y z
N MET A 1 8.13 -48.07 6.22
CA MET A 1 8.08 -46.99 5.17
C MET A 1 8.00 -45.66 5.88
N PRO A 2 9.04 -44.84 5.87
CA PRO A 2 8.97 -43.46 6.45
C PRO A 2 8.34 -42.53 5.46
N VAL A 3 7.32 -41.79 5.90
CA VAL A 3 6.66 -40.72 5.19
C VAL A 3 7.66 -39.57 5.04
N ALA A 4 7.93 -39.18 3.80
CA ALA A 4 8.78 -38.07 3.46
C ALA A 4 8.15 -36.76 3.96
N GLU A 5 8.82 -36.13 4.88
CA GLU A 5 8.62 -34.79 5.36
C GLU A 5 8.90 -33.81 4.20
N SER A 6 7.83 -33.42 3.49
CA SER A 6 7.92 -32.46 2.40
C SER A 6 8.28 -31.09 2.96
N GLY A 7 9.48 -30.68 2.57
CA GLY A 7 10.21 -29.51 3.05
C GLY A 7 9.39 -28.22 3.09
N ARG A 8 9.57 -27.48 4.19
CA ARG A 8 9.34 -26.06 4.29
C ARG A 8 10.01 -25.35 3.11
N PRO A 9 9.35 -24.44 2.44
CA PRO A 9 10.05 -23.52 1.54
C PRO A 9 10.92 -22.60 2.40
N THR A 10 12.17 -22.96 2.50
CA THR A 10 13.22 -22.16 3.14
C THR A 10 13.42 -20.87 2.35
N GLY A 11 13.51 -19.76 3.06
CA GLY A 11 13.64 -18.40 2.57
C GLY A 11 14.90 -18.05 1.78
N THR A 12 15.27 -18.85 0.80
CA THR A 12 16.41 -18.60 -0.10
C THR A 12 16.04 -17.91 -1.42
N ALA A 13 14.75 -17.70 -1.70
CA ALA A 13 14.30 -17.00 -2.90
C ALA A 13 14.49 -15.46 -2.83
N ASP A 14 14.77 -14.90 -1.65
CA ASP A 14 14.92 -13.45 -1.42
C ASP A 14 16.39 -12.96 -1.48
N ALA A 15 17.36 -13.84 -1.57
CA ALA A 15 18.78 -13.49 -1.63
C ALA A 15 19.11 -12.98 -3.04
N GLY A 16 19.14 -11.65 -3.22
CA GLY A 16 19.48 -10.98 -4.47
C GLY A 16 18.34 -10.12 -5.05
N VAL A 17 17.14 -10.16 -4.50
CA VAL A 17 16.02 -9.33 -4.95
C VAL A 17 16.17 -7.90 -4.41
N ARG A 18 16.27 -6.93 -5.32
CA ARG A 18 16.30 -5.50 -4.96
C ARG A 18 14.89 -5.01 -4.66
N TRP A 19 14.54 -4.97 -3.37
CA TRP A 19 13.26 -4.43 -2.93
C TRP A 19 13.26 -2.89 -3.00
N GLN A 20 12.38 -2.35 -3.80
CA GLN A 20 12.08 -0.93 -3.88
C GLN A 20 10.94 -0.59 -2.92
N ARG A 21 11.01 0.60 -2.32
CA ARG A 21 9.99 1.08 -1.40
C ARG A 21 9.22 2.23 -2.04
N PRO A 22 7.91 2.38 -1.72
CA PRO A 22 7.17 3.57 -2.09
C PRO A 22 7.83 4.85 -1.56
N SER A 23 7.53 5.98 -2.21
CA SER A 23 8.00 7.29 -1.78
C SER A 23 7.63 7.58 -0.32
N PRO A 24 8.51 8.19 0.48
CA PRO A 24 8.19 8.62 1.86
C PRO A 24 7.01 9.60 1.91
N ARG A 25 6.74 10.33 0.82
CA ARG A 25 5.56 11.21 0.68
C ARG A 25 4.23 10.45 0.76
N LEU A 26 4.22 9.13 0.52
CA LEU A 26 3.02 8.30 0.69
C LEU A 26 2.49 8.35 2.13
N LEU A 27 3.38 8.37 3.12
CA LEU A 27 2.96 8.51 4.52
C LEU A 27 2.25 9.86 4.74
N LEU A 28 2.79 10.94 4.18
CA LEU A 28 2.15 12.26 4.25
C LEU A 28 0.78 12.25 3.59
N ALA A 29 0.64 11.65 2.40
CA ALA A 29 -0.65 11.50 1.74
C ALA A 29 -1.67 10.77 2.64
N ARG A 30 -1.27 9.70 3.29
CA ARG A 30 -2.14 8.93 4.20
C ARG A 30 -2.50 9.71 5.47
N ARG A 31 -1.57 10.50 6.00
CA ARG A 31 -1.84 11.41 7.13
C ARG A 31 -2.88 12.46 6.77
N ILE A 32 -2.73 13.13 5.63
CA ILE A 32 -3.69 14.12 5.15
C ILE A 32 -5.07 13.47 4.96
N GLN A 33 -5.13 12.31 4.30
CA GLN A 33 -6.40 11.59 4.11
C GLN A 33 -7.06 11.20 5.44
N ALA A 34 -6.28 10.71 6.39
CA ALA A 34 -6.79 10.40 7.72
C ALA A 34 -7.29 11.64 8.44
N GLY A 35 -6.54 12.76 8.40
CA GLY A 35 -6.92 14.03 9.01
C GLY A 35 -8.19 14.61 8.42
N LEU A 36 -8.39 14.50 7.10
CA LEU A 36 -9.63 14.96 6.43
C LEU A 36 -10.87 14.17 6.89
N VAL A 37 -10.70 12.93 7.32
CA VAL A 37 -11.81 12.11 7.85
C VAL A 37 -11.99 12.32 9.36
N THR A 38 -10.88 12.31 10.12
CA THR A 38 -10.94 12.37 11.59
C THR A 38 -11.11 13.78 12.13
N GLY A 39 -10.65 14.82 11.41
CA GLY A 39 -10.73 16.21 11.83
C GLY A 39 -12.17 16.69 12.07
N PRO A 40 -13.08 16.56 11.10
CA PRO A 40 -14.48 16.93 11.28
C PRO A 40 -15.16 16.15 12.44
N ALA A 41 -14.84 14.87 12.60
CA ALA A 41 -15.37 14.06 13.69
C ALA A 41 -14.91 14.56 15.06
N ALA A 42 -13.63 14.97 15.17
CA ALA A 42 -13.09 15.55 16.38
C ALA A 42 -13.75 16.90 16.74
N ILE A 43 -13.94 17.76 15.76
CA ILE A 43 -14.63 19.05 15.94
C ILE A 43 -16.07 18.83 16.39
N ALA A 44 -16.82 17.94 15.73
CA ALA A 44 -18.19 17.62 16.09
C ALA A 44 -18.29 17.07 17.53
N SER A 45 -17.38 16.18 17.92
CA SER A 45 -17.33 15.61 19.28
C SER A 45 -17.04 16.68 20.34
N GLY A 46 -16.14 17.64 20.04
CA GLY A 46 -15.82 18.75 20.91
C GLY A 46 -17.00 19.70 21.11
N LEU A 47 -17.75 20.01 20.04
CA LEU A 47 -18.96 20.84 20.10
C LEU A 47 -20.05 20.17 20.96
N VAL A 48 -20.31 18.89 20.75
CA VAL A 48 -21.28 18.12 21.55
C VAL A 48 -20.91 18.12 23.02
N ALA A 49 -19.65 17.89 23.37
CA ALA A 49 -19.18 17.92 24.76
C ALA A 49 -19.31 19.32 25.38
N GLY A 50 -19.06 20.37 24.61
CA GLY A 50 -19.22 21.76 25.04
C GLY A 50 -20.68 22.10 25.36
N VAL A 51 -21.62 21.71 24.51
CA VAL A 51 -23.06 21.93 24.69
C VAL A 51 -23.59 21.12 25.88
N ALA A 52 -23.06 19.91 26.12
CA ALA A 52 -23.46 19.07 27.26
C ALA A 52 -22.99 19.62 28.63
N GLY A 53 -22.21 20.69 28.66
CA GLY A 53 -21.81 21.39 29.89
C GLY A 53 -20.92 20.61 30.87
N SER A 54 -20.35 19.48 30.46
CA SER A 54 -19.49 18.64 31.28
C SER A 54 -18.04 18.69 30.87
N ALA A 55 -17.22 19.42 31.64
CA ALA A 55 -15.77 19.51 31.40
C ALA A 55 -15.08 18.13 31.44
N ALA A 56 -15.55 17.23 32.30
CA ALA A 56 -14.99 15.88 32.42
C ALA A 56 -15.23 15.06 31.13
N LEU A 57 -16.41 15.15 30.54
CA LEU A 57 -16.70 14.49 29.27
C LEU A 57 -15.84 15.07 28.14
N GLY A 58 -15.70 16.40 28.07
CA GLY A 58 -14.84 17.06 27.08
C GLY A 58 -13.38 16.61 27.16
N LEU A 59 -12.83 16.56 28.36
CA LEU A 59 -11.46 16.08 28.59
C LEU A 59 -11.30 14.60 28.22
N GLY A 60 -12.26 13.74 28.59
CA GLY A 60 -12.23 12.32 28.27
C GLY A 60 -12.27 12.06 26.75
N ILE A 61 -13.15 12.73 26.03
CA ILE A 61 -13.23 12.65 24.55
C ILE A 61 -11.94 13.19 23.93
N GLY A 62 -11.44 14.33 24.39
CA GLY A 62 -10.21 14.93 23.88
C GLY A 62 -9.01 14.00 24.02
N LEU A 63 -8.82 13.44 25.20
CA LEU A 63 -7.74 12.47 25.47
C LEU A 63 -7.89 11.21 24.60
N GLY A 64 -9.11 10.68 24.49
CA GLY A 64 -9.41 9.53 23.63
C GLY A 64 -9.06 9.77 22.18
N LEU A 65 -9.37 10.95 21.63
CA LEU A 65 -9.04 11.33 20.26
C LEU A 65 -7.52 11.48 20.06
N VAL A 66 -6.80 12.03 21.01
CA VAL A 66 -5.33 12.12 20.96
C VAL A 66 -4.71 10.73 20.92
N VAL A 67 -5.13 9.83 21.80
CA VAL A 67 -4.63 8.45 21.84
C VAL A 67 -4.95 7.72 20.54
N ALA A 68 -6.19 7.83 20.05
CA ALA A 68 -6.61 7.24 18.79
C ALA A 68 -5.78 7.78 17.60
N GLY A 69 -5.51 9.08 17.57
CA GLY A 69 -4.66 9.72 16.57
C GLY A 69 -3.23 9.18 16.59
N LEU A 70 -2.61 9.05 17.76
CA LEU A 70 -1.27 8.47 17.92
C LEU A 70 -1.20 7.00 17.48
N LEU A 71 -2.21 6.21 17.81
CA LEU A 71 -2.31 4.81 17.37
C LEU A 71 -2.50 4.70 15.85
N CYS A 72 -3.35 5.53 15.29
CA CYS A 72 -3.57 5.62 13.85
C CYS A 72 -2.27 5.99 13.12
N GLU A 73 -1.55 6.99 13.60
CA GLU A 73 -0.26 7.41 13.07
C GLU A 73 0.76 6.26 13.05
N ARG A 74 0.90 5.56 14.18
CA ARG A 74 1.79 4.39 14.27
C ARG A 74 1.38 3.28 13.31
N PHE A 75 0.10 3.03 13.19
CA PHE A 75 -0.43 2.03 12.27
C PHE A 75 -0.18 2.41 10.81
N LEU A 76 -0.44 3.66 10.41
CA LEU A 76 -0.19 4.17 9.06
C LEU A 76 1.29 4.08 8.69
N ALA A 77 2.18 4.51 9.59
CA ALA A 77 3.62 4.43 9.39
C ALA A 77 4.08 2.97 9.15
N ARG A 78 3.63 2.05 10.00
CA ARG A 78 3.91 0.62 9.83
C ARG A 78 3.33 0.05 8.54
N ARG A 79 2.12 0.48 8.16
CA ARG A 79 1.45 0.04 6.94
C ARG A 79 2.20 0.49 5.69
N VAL A 80 2.66 1.74 5.65
CA VAL A 80 3.48 2.25 4.54
C VAL A 80 4.83 1.55 4.48
N ALA A 81 5.51 1.37 5.62
CA ALA A 81 6.80 0.69 5.69
C ALA A 81 6.74 -0.80 5.28
N ALA A 82 5.57 -1.43 5.41
CA ALA A 82 5.36 -2.82 5.02
C ALA A 82 5.20 -3.04 3.51
N TRP A 83 5.06 -1.96 2.72
CA TRP A 83 4.99 -2.05 1.26
C TRP A 83 6.40 -2.17 0.67
N GLY A 84 6.51 -2.99 -0.37
CA GLY A 84 7.67 -3.07 -1.22
C GLY A 84 7.34 -3.81 -2.49
N TYR A 85 8.08 -3.50 -3.55
CA TYR A 85 7.99 -4.20 -4.83
C TYR A 85 9.39 -4.51 -5.34
N ALA A 86 9.49 -5.50 -6.19
CA ALA A 86 10.74 -5.87 -6.82
C ALA A 86 10.48 -6.44 -8.21
N GLU A 87 11.19 -5.93 -9.17
CA GLU A 87 11.17 -6.39 -10.55
C GLU A 87 12.20 -7.50 -10.71
N ARG A 88 11.79 -8.59 -11.33
CA ARG A 88 12.64 -9.72 -11.72
C ARG A 88 12.54 -9.91 -13.24
N SER A 89 13.34 -10.85 -13.77
CA SER A 89 13.36 -11.14 -15.20
C SER A 89 11.99 -11.58 -15.76
N ASP A 90 11.21 -12.33 -14.98
CA ASP A 90 10.01 -13.01 -15.46
C ASP A 90 8.74 -12.62 -14.71
N ASP A 91 8.90 -11.97 -13.54
CA ASP A 91 7.79 -11.64 -12.67
C ASP A 91 8.01 -10.34 -11.88
N LEU A 92 6.91 -9.76 -11.43
CA LEU A 92 6.89 -8.67 -10.47
C LEU A 92 6.47 -9.20 -9.11
N MET A 93 7.27 -8.93 -8.09
CA MET A 93 6.96 -9.26 -6.72
C MET A 93 6.45 -8.03 -5.97
N VAL A 94 5.30 -8.16 -5.30
CA VAL A 94 4.74 -7.11 -4.45
C VAL A 94 4.48 -7.68 -3.06
N ARG A 95 5.07 -7.05 -2.04
CA ARG A 95 4.81 -7.41 -0.65
C ARG A 95 4.03 -6.30 0.06
N ARG A 96 3.11 -6.71 0.93
CA ARG A 96 2.28 -5.81 1.72
C ARG A 96 1.79 -6.48 3.01
N GLY A 97 1.40 -5.66 3.98
CA GLY A 97 0.72 -6.11 5.20
C GLY A 97 1.59 -6.03 6.45
N VAL A 98 1.00 -5.53 7.53
CA VAL A 98 1.65 -5.35 8.83
C VAL A 98 1.44 -6.57 9.70
N MET A 99 0.18 -7.00 9.87
CA MET A 99 -0.19 -8.16 10.70
C MET A 99 -0.09 -9.46 9.89
N ILE A 100 -0.63 -9.46 8.68
CA ILE A 100 -0.57 -10.58 7.75
C ILE A 100 0.29 -10.15 6.57
N ARG A 101 1.47 -10.70 6.46
CA ARG A 101 2.34 -10.46 5.31
C ARG A 101 1.79 -11.21 4.11
N ARG A 102 1.51 -10.47 3.05
CA ARG A 102 1.12 -11.03 1.75
C ARG A 102 2.20 -10.67 0.74
N GLN A 103 2.66 -11.66 0.03
CA GLN A 103 3.57 -11.51 -1.10
C GLN A 103 2.85 -12.04 -2.33
N SER A 104 2.69 -11.19 -3.33
CA SER A 104 2.11 -11.56 -4.62
C SER A 104 3.24 -11.61 -5.63
N VAL A 105 3.29 -12.68 -6.41
CA VAL A 105 4.21 -12.85 -7.53
C VAL A 105 3.36 -12.83 -8.79
N ILE A 106 3.63 -11.92 -9.70
CA ILE A 106 2.82 -11.66 -10.88
C ILE A 106 3.69 -11.87 -12.12
N PRO A 107 3.56 -13.01 -12.81
CA PRO A 107 4.27 -13.23 -14.07
C PRO A 107 3.83 -12.21 -15.12
N TYR A 108 4.78 -11.61 -15.85
CA TYR A 108 4.48 -10.58 -16.85
C TYR A 108 3.50 -11.05 -17.93
N GLY A 109 3.62 -12.29 -18.39
CA GLY A 109 2.71 -12.86 -19.39
C GLY A 109 1.26 -13.10 -18.92
N ARG A 110 0.95 -12.88 -17.63
CA ARG A 110 -0.42 -12.96 -17.08
C ARG A 110 -1.05 -11.61 -16.82
N MET A 111 -0.33 -10.51 -17.04
CA MET A 111 -0.86 -9.15 -16.91
C MET A 111 -1.78 -8.85 -18.09
N GLN A 112 -2.99 -8.33 -17.83
CA GLN A 112 -3.95 -7.95 -18.85
C GLN A 112 -3.86 -6.48 -19.18
N PHE A 113 -3.94 -5.63 -18.17
CA PHE A 113 -3.75 -4.19 -18.31
C PHE A 113 -3.21 -3.56 -17.04
N ILE A 114 -2.58 -2.41 -17.21
CA ILE A 114 -1.91 -1.68 -16.14
C ILE A 114 -2.44 -0.27 -16.11
N ASP A 115 -3.03 0.11 -14.98
CA ASP A 115 -3.57 1.44 -14.74
C ASP A 115 -2.65 2.27 -13.85
N VAL A 116 -2.56 3.56 -14.15
CA VAL A 116 -1.94 4.55 -13.26
C VAL A 116 -3.03 5.49 -12.75
N THR A 117 -3.28 5.45 -11.47
CA THR A 117 -4.30 6.27 -10.80
C THR A 117 -3.68 7.18 -9.77
N ALA A 118 -4.22 8.39 -9.63
CA ALA A 118 -3.82 9.33 -8.57
C ALA A 118 -5.06 10.01 -8.00
N GLY A 119 -5.31 9.81 -6.72
CA GLY A 119 -6.36 10.54 -6.00
C GLY A 119 -5.99 12.02 -5.82
N PRO A 120 -6.94 12.88 -5.37
CA PRO A 120 -6.68 14.32 -5.21
C PRO A 120 -5.45 14.63 -4.34
N VAL A 121 -5.33 13.98 -3.18
CA VAL A 121 -4.20 14.16 -2.26
C VAL A 121 -2.91 13.56 -2.85
N GLU A 122 -2.98 12.42 -3.51
CA GLU A 122 -1.80 11.83 -4.16
C GLU A 122 -1.30 12.74 -5.29
N ARG A 123 -2.21 13.28 -6.09
CA ARG A 123 -1.90 14.20 -7.19
C ARG A 123 -1.24 15.48 -6.70
N SER A 124 -1.73 16.10 -5.62
CA SER A 124 -1.15 17.32 -5.05
C SER A 124 0.27 17.10 -4.48
N LEU A 125 0.62 15.86 -4.14
CA LEU A 125 1.95 15.47 -3.68
C LEU A 125 2.84 14.89 -4.79
N GLY A 126 2.37 14.89 -6.05
CA GLY A 126 3.10 14.33 -7.18
C GLY A 126 3.18 12.80 -7.17
N LEU A 127 2.27 12.13 -6.46
CA LEU A 127 2.25 10.68 -6.31
C LEU A 127 1.20 10.03 -7.20
N ALA A 128 1.44 8.77 -7.56
CA ALA A 128 0.51 7.90 -8.26
C ALA A 128 0.57 6.46 -7.72
N THR A 129 -0.46 5.71 -8.04
CA THR A 129 -0.58 4.28 -7.73
C THR A 129 -0.67 3.50 -9.03
N VAL A 130 0.24 2.58 -9.25
CA VAL A 130 0.19 1.61 -10.36
C VAL A 130 -0.67 0.43 -9.92
N ARG A 131 -1.65 0.07 -10.73
CA ARG A 131 -2.51 -1.10 -10.55
C ARG A 131 -2.31 -2.05 -11.70
N MET A 132 -2.14 -3.31 -11.39
CA MET A 132 -1.97 -4.38 -12.35
C MET A 132 -3.17 -5.32 -12.24
N HIS A 133 -3.86 -5.50 -13.34
CA HIS A 133 -4.98 -6.41 -13.46
C HIS A 133 -4.52 -7.68 -14.16
N THR A 134 -4.91 -8.81 -13.60
CA THR A 134 -4.58 -10.13 -14.13
C THR A 134 -5.86 -10.88 -14.46
N ALA A 135 -5.76 -11.98 -15.22
CA ALA A 135 -6.91 -12.82 -15.56
C ALA A 135 -7.63 -13.39 -14.32
N ALA A 136 -6.97 -13.44 -13.17
CA ALA A 136 -7.56 -13.85 -11.90
C ALA A 136 -7.61 -12.63 -10.98
N ALA A 137 -8.78 -12.06 -10.73
CA ALA A 137 -8.98 -10.87 -9.88
C ALA A 137 -8.35 -10.99 -8.48
N ALA A 138 -8.23 -12.21 -7.95
CA ALA A 138 -7.53 -12.48 -6.68
C ALA A 138 -6.02 -12.18 -6.74
N SER A 139 -5.44 -12.12 -7.93
CA SER A 139 -4.03 -11.85 -8.18
C SER A 139 -3.73 -10.39 -8.53
N ASP A 140 -4.74 -9.52 -8.53
CA ASP A 140 -4.56 -8.10 -8.78
C ASP A 140 -3.61 -7.50 -7.74
N ALA A 141 -2.67 -6.72 -8.22
CA ALA A 141 -1.70 -6.05 -7.37
C ALA A 141 -1.70 -4.55 -7.60
N ARG A 142 -1.24 -3.83 -6.58
CA ARG A 142 -1.07 -2.38 -6.65
C ARG A 142 0.22 -1.97 -5.98
N ILE A 143 0.86 -0.95 -6.53
CA ILE A 143 2.04 -0.30 -5.97
C ILE A 143 1.67 1.16 -5.71
N PRO A 144 1.35 1.55 -4.48
CA PRO A 144 1.00 2.92 -4.15
C PRO A 144 2.23 3.78 -3.91
N GLY A 145 2.11 5.10 -4.13
CA GLY A 145 3.09 6.08 -3.70
C GLY A 145 4.37 6.10 -4.52
N LEU A 146 4.28 5.83 -5.80
CA LEU A 146 5.33 6.14 -6.77
C LEU A 146 5.24 7.61 -7.19
N ASP A 147 6.35 8.22 -7.54
CA ASP A 147 6.31 9.51 -8.22
C ASP A 147 5.64 9.35 -9.59
N GLN A 148 4.90 10.37 -10.06
CA GLN A 148 4.09 10.26 -11.29
C GLN A 148 4.94 9.83 -12.50
N ALA A 149 6.15 10.38 -12.65
CA ALA A 149 7.06 10.00 -13.73
C ALA A 149 7.55 8.55 -13.59
N GLU A 150 7.84 8.11 -12.38
CA GLU A 150 8.25 6.74 -12.09
C GLU A 150 7.10 5.75 -12.34
N ALA A 151 5.88 6.11 -11.96
CA ALA A 151 4.69 5.31 -12.21
C ALA A 151 4.41 5.13 -13.70
N ALA A 152 4.56 6.21 -14.50
CA ALA A 152 4.41 6.15 -15.96
C ALA A 152 5.49 5.25 -16.59
N LYS A 153 6.75 5.45 -16.20
CA LYS A 153 7.87 4.62 -16.67
C LYS A 153 7.66 3.14 -16.32
N LEU A 154 7.28 2.84 -15.08
CA LEU A 154 7.03 1.47 -14.64
C LEU A 154 5.89 0.83 -15.43
N ARG A 155 4.79 1.57 -15.67
CA ARG A 155 3.68 1.10 -16.51
C ARG A 155 4.16 0.71 -17.89
N ASP A 156 4.93 1.58 -18.56
CA ASP A 156 5.40 1.35 -19.93
C ASP A 156 6.37 0.17 -20.00
N GLN A 157 7.26 0.03 -19.01
CA GLN A 157 8.16 -1.12 -18.91
C GLN A 157 7.41 -2.44 -18.72
N LEU A 158 6.43 -2.47 -17.80
CA LEU A 158 5.64 -3.67 -17.53
C LEU A 158 4.76 -4.04 -18.71
N ALA A 159 4.19 -3.07 -19.43
CA ALA A 159 3.41 -3.31 -20.66
C ALA A 159 4.28 -3.96 -21.73
N ALA A 160 5.46 -3.40 -22.00
CA ALA A 160 6.40 -3.96 -22.98
C ALA A 160 6.84 -5.40 -22.63
N LEU A 161 7.12 -5.66 -21.34
CA LEU A 161 7.47 -7.01 -20.86
C LEU A 161 6.30 -7.98 -20.99
N GLY A 162 5.07 -7.52 -20.72
CA GLY A 162 3.84 -8.30 -20.89
C GLY A 162 3.61 -8.70 -22.34
N GLU A 163 3.75 -7.76 -23.27
CA GLU A 163 3.62 -8.00 -24.71
C GLU A 163 4.69 -8.96 -25.23
N ALA A 164 5.95 -8.75 -24.86
CA ALA A 164 7.05 -9.63 -25.27
C ALA A 164 6.83 -11.08 -24.82
N ARG A 165 6.40 -11.28 -23.56
CA ARG A 165 6.11 -12.61 -23.02
C ARG A 165 4.84 -13.24 -23.60
N ALA A 166 3.83 -12.45 -23.96
CA ALA A 166 2.65 -12.95 -24.67
C ALA A 166 2.96 -13.38 -26.11
N ALA A 167 3.94 -12.74 -26.75
CA ALA A 167 4.43 -13.11 -28.09
C ALA A 167 5.40 -14.32 -28.08
N GLY A 168 5.76 -14.86 -26.90
CA GLY A 168 6.64 -16.02 -26.78
C GLY A 168 8.13 -15.68 -26.94
N LEU A 169 8.50 -14.42 -26.73
CA LEU A 169 9.90 -13.93 -26.77
C LEU A 169 10.51 -13.88 -25.37
#